data_ffca154cfbdc627d5bf6b4e0ff642dce
#
_entry.id   ffca154cfbdc627d5bf6b4e0ff642dce
#
_cell.length_a   1.000
_cell.length_b   1.000
_cell.length_c   1.000
_cell.angle_alpha   90.00
_cell.angle_beta   90.00
_cell.angle_gamma   90.00
#
_symmetry.space_group_name_H-M   'P 1'
#
loop_
_entity.id
_entity.type
_entity.pdbx_description
1 polymer ?
#
loop_
_entity_poly.entity_id
_entity_poly.type
_entity_poly.pdbx_seq_one_letter_code
_entity_poly.pdbx_strand_id
1 'polypeptide(L)'
;MTGVMQGMTVPASWHSHIYFDASSHDRAAAVLDAMQAHFPAEAGIIYGRWHHKPVGPHPDFSIQLEYSHVQFADVMAWLAQNRDGLTIFSHPNTGDSD
;
A
#
# COMPACT_ATOMS: atom_id res chain seq x y z
N MET A 1 -12.72 -29.67 13.62
CA MET A 1 -12.70 -29.11 12.29
C MET A 1 -11.47 -28.30 12.04
N THR A 2 -10.70 -28.66 11.20
CA THR A 2 -9.41 -28.02 11.10
C THR A 2 -9.00 -27.74 9.67
N GLY A 3 -9.53 -28.49 8.75
CA GLY A 3 -9.08 -28.44 7.40
C GLY A 3 -9.18 -27.08 6.76
N VAL A 4 -10.24 -26.33 7.08
CA VAL A 4 -10.47 -25.05 6.44
C VAL A 4 -9.41 -24.03 6.77
N MET A 5 -8.67 -24.22 7.85
CA MET A 5 -7.67 -23.24 8.27
C MET A 5 -6.26 -23.61 7.86
N GLN A 6 -6.08 -24.76 7.26
CA GLN A 6 -4.73 -25.25 6.98
C GLN A 6 -3.96 -24.40 5.99
N GLY A 7 -4.65 -23.77 5.06
CA GLY A 7 -3.99 -22.94 4.06
C GLY A 7 -3.77 -21.51 4.49
N MET A 8 -4.28 -21.14 5.66
CA MET A 8 -4.19 -19.75 6.07
C MET A 8 -2.85 -19.48 6.73
N THR A 9 -2.09 -18.63 6.11
CA THR A 9 -0.80 -18.18 6.61
C THR A 9 -0.88 -16.69 6.82
N VAL A 10 -0.48 -16.22 7.99
CA VAL A 10 -0.40 -14.80 8.23
C VAL A 10 0.83 -14.26 7.49
N PRO A 11 0.66 -13.36 6.53
CA PRO A 11 1.82 -12.80 5.83
C PRO A 11 2.64 -11.94 6.78
N ALA A 12 3.95 -11.91 6.55
CA ALA A 12 4.82 -11.07 7.35
C ALA A 12 4.62 -9.58 7.06
N SER A 13 4.37 -9.27 5.79
CA SER A 13 4.25 -7.89 5.36
C SER A 13 3.28 -7.77 4.20
N TRP A 14 2.97 -6.52 3.86
CA TRP A 14 2.03 -6.16 2.82
C TRP A 14 2.61 -5.04 1.96
N HIS A 15 2.18 -5.01 0.70
CA HIS A 15 2.40 -3.87 -0.18
C HIS A 15 1.07 -3.19 -0.46
N SER A 16 1.08 -1.87 -0.48
CA SER A 16 -0.03 -1.08 -0.99
C SER A 16 0.51 -0.18 -2.09
N HIS A 17 -0.23 -0.11 -3.19
CA HIS A 17 0.13 0.73 -4.33
C HIS A 17 -0.92 1.81 -4.46
N ILE A 18 -0.49 3.06 -4.48
CA ILE A 18 -1.37 4.21 -4.71
C ILE A 18 -1.22 4.57 -6.18
N TYR A 19 -2.30 4.43 -6.94
CA TYR A 19 -2.29 4.74 -8.36
C TYR A 19 -2.67 6.20 -8.59
N PHE A 20 -2.02 6.81 -9.57
CA PHE A 20 -2.31 8.18 -9.94
C PHE A 20 -2.03 8.36 -11.43
N ASP A 21 -2.42 9.50 -11.97
CA ASP A 21 -2.07 9.92 -13.33
C ASP A 21 -1.60 11.38 -13.28
N ALA A 22 -1.36 11.96 -14.44
CA ALA A 22 -0.86 13.33 -14.49
C ALA A 22 -1.83 14.31 -13.83
N SER A 23 -3.15 14.05 -13.93
CA SER A 23 -4.15 14.95 -13.35
C SER A 23 -4.33 14.78 -11.86
N SER A 24 -3.89 13.66 -11.28
CA SER A 24 -4.05 13.38 -9.86
C SER A 24 -2.73 13.31 -9.11
N HIS A 25 -1.62 13.66 -9.76
CA HIS A 25 -0.30 13.61 -9.14
C HIS A 25 -0.23 14.43 -7.84
N ASP A 26 -0.71 15.67 -7.88
CA ASP A 26 -0.64 16.54 -6.71
C ASP A 26 -1.51 16.02 -5.57
N ARG A 27 -2.64 15.42 -5.91
CA ARG A 27 -3.51 14.78 -4.92
C ARG A 27 -2.81 13.59 -4.27
N ALA A 28 -2.15 12.77 -5.08
CA ALA A 28 -1.38 11.64 -4.56
C ALA A 28 -0.24 12.11 -3.64
N ALA A 29 0.44 13.19 -4.03
CA ALA A 29 1.50 13.77 -3.20
C ALA A 29 0.95 14.25 -1.85
N ALA A 30 -0.22 14.90 -1.87
CA ALA A 30 -0.83 15.37 -0.63
C ALA A 30 -1.22 14.21 0.28
N VAL A 31 -1.77 13.13 -0.28
CA VAL A 31 -2.11 11.95 0.50
C VAL A 31 -0.86 11.34 1.12
N LEU A 32 0.21 11.24 0.35
CA LEU A 32 1.45 10.66 0.85
C LEU A 32 2.06 11.52 1.95
N ASP A 33 2.06 12.83 1.79
CA ASP A 33 2.57 13.75 2.82
C ASP A 33 1.78 13.60 4.11
N ALA A 34 0.45 13.53 4.02
CA ALA A 34 -0.41 13.33 5.19
C ALA A 34 -0.15 11.97 5.83
N MET A 35 0.08 10.95 5.03
CA MET A 35 0.38 9.61 5.54
C MET A 35 1.70 9.59 6.30
N GLN A 36 2.73 10.26 5.77
CA GLN A 36 4.03 10.32 6.44
C GLN A 36 3.96 11.11 7.74
N ALA A 37 3.07 12.09 7.82
CA ALA A 37 2.84 12.81 9.07
C ALA A 37 2.11 11.95 10.10
N HIS A 38 1.17 11.13 9.65
CA HIS A 38 0.41 10.25 10.54
C HIS A 38 1.23 9.03 10.96
N PHE A 39 2.00 8.46 10.03
CA PHE A 39 2.88 7.32 10.28
C PHE A 39 4.32 7.78 10.04
N PRO A 40 4.97 8.37 11.04
CA PRO A 40 6.34 8.85 10.87
C PRO A 40 7.32 7.68 10.71
N ALA A 41 8.57 7.99 10.41
CA ALA A 41 9.58 6.97 10.11
C ALA A 41 9.66 5.88 11.18
N GLU A 42 9.44 6.24 12.44
CA GLU A 42 9.49 5.29 13.56
C GLU A 42 8.39 4.23 13.48
N ALA A 43 7.33 4.50 12.75
CA ALA A 43 6.25 3.52 12.58
C ALA A 43 6.67 2.33 11.72
N GLY A 44 7.76 2.46 10.96
CA GLY A 44 8.30 1.34 10.19
C GLY A 44 7.69 1.14 8.82
N ILE A 45 6.90 2.09 8.33
CA ILE A 45 6.38 2.01 6.96
C ILE A 45 7.48 2.42 6.00
N ILE A 46 7.70 1.60 4.97
CA ILE A 46 8.70 1.88 3.94
C ILE A 46 7.98 2.50 2.75
N TYR A 47 8.37 3.72 2.41
CA TYR A 47 7.79 4.44 1.27
C TYR A 47 8.72 4.26 0.08
N GLY A 48 8.20 3.65 -0.99
CA GLY A 48 8.97 3.38 -2.18
C GLY A 48 9.10 4.59 -3.08
N ARG A 49 9.67 4.37 -4.25
CA ARG A 49 9.86 5.43 -5.23
C ARG A 49 8.57 5.68 -6.02
N TRP A 50 8.43 6.89 -6.50
CA TRP A 50 7.36 7.24 -7.41
C TRP A 50 7.65 6.66 -8.80
N HIS A 51 6.65 6.02 -9.39
CA HIS A 51 6.73 5.51 -10.75
C HIS A 51 5.78 6.32 -11.62
N HIS A 52 6.35 7.05 -12.58
CA HIS A 52 5.59 7.94 -13.47
C HIS A 52 5.32 7.29 -14.83
N LYS A 53 5.32 5.97 -14.86
CA LYS A 53 4.94 5.16 -16.01
C LYS A 53 4.53 3.79 -15.48
N PRO A 54 3.73 3.03 -16.25
CA PRO A 54 3.37 1.68 -15.82
C PRO A 54 4.60 0.82 -15.59
N VAL A 55 4.58 0.03 -14.51
CA VAL A 55 5.65 -0.89 -14.18
C VAL A 55 5.07 -2.25 -13.81
N GLY A 56 5.70 -3.32 -14.29
CA GLY A 56 5.23 -4.68 -14.03
C GLY A 56 3.77 -4.83 -14.42
N PRO A 57 2.95 -5.44 -13.56
CA PRO A 57 1.52 -5.63 -13.85
C PRO A 57 0.67 -4.39 -13.61
N HIS A 58 1.24 -3.31 -13.12
CA HIS A 58 0.48 -2.12 -12.76
C HIS A 58 0.22 -1.26 -14.00
N PRO A 59 -1.06 -0.96 -14.31
CA PRO A 59 -1.40 -0.26 -15.54
C PRO A 59 -1.18 1.26 -15.46
N ASP A 60 -1.06 1.81 -14.27
CA ASP A 60 -0.98 3.25 -14.07
C ASP A 60 0.31 3.63 -13.35
N PHE A 61 0.54 4.92 -13.24
CA PHE A 61 1.60 5.43 -12.40
C PHE A 61 1.29 5.07 -10.95
N SER A 62 2.31 4.82 -10.15
CA SER A 62 2.08 4.37 -8.78
C SER A 62 3.21 4.73 -7.84
N ILE A 63 2.88 4.71 -6.55
CA ILE A 63 3.89 4.70 -5.50
C ILE A 63 3.58 3.51 -4.59
N GLN A 64 4.61 2.79 -4.19
CA GLN A 64 4.48 1.60 -3.36
C GLN A 64 4.82 1.89 -1.92
N LEU A 65 4.04 1.30 -1.04
CA LEU A 65 4.28 1.31 0.40
C LEU A 65 4.45 -0.12 0.87
N GLU A 66 5.32 -0.32 1.85
CA GLU A 66 5.47 -1.64 2.47
C GLU A 66 5.37 -1.50 3.98
N TYR A 67 4.67 -2.43 4.62
CA TYR A 67 4.46 -2.40 6.07
C TYR A 67 4.21 -3.81 6.58
N SER A 68 4.40 -4.00 7.88
CA SER A 68 4.22 -5.30 8.51
C SER A 68 2.74 -5.64 8.64
N HIS A 69 2.46 -6.94 8.79
CA HIS A 69 1.09 -7.38 9.00
C HIS A 69 0.46 -6.76 10.25
N VAL A 70 1.27 -6.50 11.27
CA VAL A 70 0.78 -5.86 12.50
C VAL A 70 0.19 -4.47 12.22
N GLN A 71 0.69 -3.79 11.20
CA GLN A 71 0.24 -2.44 10.84
C GLN A 71 -0.92 -2.44 9.86
N PHE A 72 -1.31 -3.62 9.34
CA PHE A 72 -2.26 -3.71 8.23
C PHE A 72 -3.56 -2.97 8.53
N ALA A 73 -4.17 -3.25 9.68
CA ALA A 73 -5.47 -2.65 10.01
C ALA A 73 -5.38 -1.12 10.10
N ASP A 74 -4.33 -0.63 10.72
CA ASP A 74 -4.15 0.82 10.88
C ASP A 74 -3.91 1.50 9.53
N VAL A 75 -3.07 0.91 8.70
CA VAL A 75 -2.75 1.48 7.39
C VAL A 75 -3.98 1.48 6.51
N MET A 76 -4.70 0.36 6.45
CA MET A 76 -5.88 0.26 5.60
C MET A 76 -7.00 1.19 6.08
N ALA A 77 -7.20 1.30 7.39
CA ALA A 77 -8.21 2.22 7.92
C ALA A 77 -7.88 3.67 7.57
N TRP A 78 -6.61 4.04 7.69
CA TRP A 78 -6.19 5.40 7.34
C TRP A 78 -6.38 5.68 5.85
N LEU A 79 -5.92 4.76 5.00
CA LEU A 79 -6.05 4.93 3.55
C LEU A 79 -7.51 4.99 3.12
N ALA A 80 -8.36 4.13 3.68
CA ALA A 80 -9.78 4.13 3.33
C ALA A 80 -10.42 5.50 3.57
N GLN A 81 -9.97 6.21 4.59
CA GLN A 81 -10.54 7.50 4.96
C GLN A 81 -9.85 8.68 4.29
N ASN A 82 -8.63 8.51 3.82
CA ASN A 82 -7.79 9.63 3.37
C ASN A 82 -7.29 9.50 1.93
N ARG A 83 -7.66 8.47 1.20
CA ARG A 83 -7.15 8.25 -0.15
C ARG A 83 -7.61 9.28 -1.18
N ASP A 84 -8.56 10.10 -0.84
CA ASP A 84 -9.02 11.20 -1.67
C ASP A 84 -9.39 10.75 -3.11
N GLY A 85 -10.13 9.66 -3.21
CA GLY A 85 -10.59 9.13 -4.50
C GLY A 85 -9.55 8.36 -5.29
N LEU A 86 -8.31 8.28 -4.81
CA LEU A 86 -7.26 7.52 -5.52
C LEU A 86 -7.50 6.02 -5.35
N THR A 87 -7.10 5.26 -6.36
CA THR A 87 -7.21 3.80 -6.30
C THR A 87 -6.03 3.24 -5.52
N ILE A 88 -6.33 2.39 -4.55
CA ILE A 88 -5.34 1.71 -3.74
C ILE A 88 -5.43 0.21 -4.01
N PHE A 89 -4.31 -0.41 -4.34
CA PHE A 89 -4.23 -1.85 -4.52
C PHE A 89 -3.30 -2.42 -3.45
N SER A 90 -3.82 -3.31 -2.61
CA SER A 90 -3.03 -3.90 -1.52
C SER A 90 -2.99 -5.40 -1.66
N HIS A 91 -1.82 -5.97 -1.41
CA HIS A 91 -1.64 -7.41 -1.45
C HIS A 91 -0.62 -7.85 -0.40
N PRO A 92 -0.74 -9.09 0.09
CA PRO A 92 0.24 -9.60 1.04
C PRO A 92 1.52 -10.02 0.32
N ASN A 93 2.63 -9.97 1.05
CA ASN A 93 3.89 -10.55 0.60
C ASN A 93 3.95 -11.97 1.11
N THR A 94 3.80 -12.93 0.21
CA THR A 94 3.75 -14.34 0.57
C THR A 94 4.97 -15.11 0.10
N GLY A 95 5.93 -14.39 -0.49
CA GLY A 95 7.10 -15.04 -1.07
C GLY A 95 6.93 -15.40 -2.54
N ASP A 96 5.74 -15.28 -3.06
CA ASP A 96 5.47 -15.51 -4.47
C ASP A 96 5.66 -14.23 -5.25
N SER A 97 5.94 -14.39 -6.53
CA SER A 97 6.05 -13.24 -7.42
C SER A 97 4.72 -12.53 -7.57
N ASP A 98 4.76 -11.24 -7.53
CA ASP A 98 3.58 -10.41 -7.70
C ASP A 98 3.25 -10.17 -9.16
#